data_75b51234cb4c6324d98b8f5f79aa2517
#
_entry.id   75b51234cb4c6324d98b8f5f79aa2517
#
_cell.length_a   1.000
_cell.length_b   1.000
_cell.length_c   1.000
_cell.angle_alpha   90.00
_cell.angle_beta   90.00
_cell.angle_gamma   90.00
#
_symmetry.space_group_name_H-M   'P 1'
#
loop_
_entity.id
_entity.type
_entity.pdbx_description
1 polymer ?
#
loop_
_entity_poly.entity_id
_entity_poly.type
_entity_poly.pdbx_seq_one_letter_code
_entity_poly.pdbx_strand_id
1 'polypeptide(L)' 'MKIKLLEDNKIIIVPAYWKYKIIEGKKVIIDHLGNIIGIVVEEK' A
#
# COMPACT_ATOMS: atom_id res chain seq x y z
N MET A 1 2.25 -9.53 -1.47
CA MET A 1 1.61 -8.30 -1.95
C MET A 1 2.65 -7.24 -2.20
N LYS A 2 2.60 -6.60 -3.34
CA LYS A 2 3.54 -5.54 -3.68
C LYS A 2 2.91 -4.19 -3.41
N ILE A 3 3.65 -3.32 -2.77
CA ILE A 3 3.17 -1.97 -2.55
C ILE A 3 4.23 -0.98 -3.01
N LYS A 4 3.78 0.17 -3.46
CA LYS A 4 4.65 1.24 -3.89
C LYS A 4 4.58 2.33 -2.84
N LEU A 5 5.73 2.64 -2.24
CA LEU A 5 5.79 3.68 -1.23
C LEU A 5 5.70 5.04 -1.90
N LEU A 6 4.92 5.93 -1.32
CA LEU A 6 4.73 7.24 -1.92
C LEU A 6 5.93 8.14 -1.71
N GLU A 7 6.67 7.88 -0.65
CA GLU A 7 7.75 8.78 -0.28
C GLU A 7 8.88 8.78 -1.31
N ASP A 8 9.30 7.61 -1.76
CA ASP A 8 10.42 7.53 -2.68
C ASP A 8 10.13 6.65 -3.89
N ASN A 9 8.87 6.31 -4.09
CA ASN A 9 8.43 5.52 -5.24
C ASN A 9 9.07 4.15 -5.32
N LYS A 10 9.51 3.63 -4.19
CA LYS A 10 10.09 2.29 -4.16
C LYS A 10 8.99 1.25 -4.03
N ILE A 11 9.20 0.12 -4.66
CA ILE A 11 8.26 -0.99 -4.58
C ILE A 11 8.85 -2.03 -3.64
N ILE A 12 8.08 -2.39 -2.62
CA ILE A 12 8.51 -3.42 -1.67
C ILE A 12 7.47 -4.51 -1.62
N ILE A 13 7.89 -5.68 -1.16
CA ILE A 13 7.01 -6.82 -1.04
C ILE A 13 6.70 -7.03 0.43
N VAL A 14 5.41 -7.09 0.75
CA VAL A 14 4.97 -7.28 2.13
C VAL A 14 4.07 -8.50 2.18
N PRO A 15 3.85 -9.05 3.38
CA PRO A 15 2.95 -10.20 3.52
C PRO A 15 1.55 -9.85 3.04
N ALA A 16 0.87 -10.87 2.52
CA ALA A 16 -0.46 -10.64 1.97
C ALA A 16 -1.47 -10.25 3.04
N TYR A 17 -1.18 -10.55 4.30
CA TYR A 17 -2.12 -10.22 5.36
C TYR A 17 -1.95 -8.81 5.92
N TRP A 18 -1.08 -8.00 5.33
CA TRP A 18 -0.94 -6.62 5.75
C TRP A 18 -2.26 -5.90 5.57
N LYS A 19 -2.54 -5.02 6.51
CA LYS A 19 -3.78 -4.28 6.46
C LYS A 19 -3.73 -3.21 5.40
N TYR A 20 -4.85 -3.04 4.72
CA TYR A 20 -4.95 -2.00 3.72
C TYR A 20 -6.35 -1.42 3.78
N LYS A 21 -6.53 -0.30 3.14
CA LYS A 21 -7.81 0.36 3.08
C LYS A 21 -8.15 0.58 1.63
N ILE A 22 -9.44 0.60 1.32
CA ILE A 22 -9.87 0.86 -0.06
C ILE A 22 -10.44 2.27 -0.09
N ILE A 23 -9.81 3.12 -0.91
CA ILE A 23 -10.24 4.49 -1.09
C ILE A 23 -10.45 4.70 -2.58
N GLU A 24 -11.67 5.05 -2.95
CA GLU A 24 -12.02 5.29 -4.35
C GLU A 24 -11.63 4.11 -5.23
N GLY A 25 -11.85 2.91 -4.72
CA GLY A 25 -11.58 1.71 -5.49
C GLY A 25 -10.13 1.29 -5.53
N LYS A 26 -9.25 1.99 -4.83
CA LYS A 26 -7.85 1.64 -4.80
C LYS A 26 -7.46 1.17 -3.42
N LYS A 27 -6.58 0.17 -3.38
CA LYS A 27 -6.07 -0.35 -2.12
C LYS A 27 -4.86 0.47 -1.73
N VAL A 28 -4.89 1.03 -0.54
CA VAL A 28 -3.79 1.85 -0.04
C VAL A 28 -3.36 1.34 1.32
N ILE A 29 -2.12 1.58 1.66
CA ILE A 29 -1.56 1.20 2.95
C ILE A 29 -1.49 2.46 3.80
N ILE A 30 -1.96 2.38 5.03
CA ILE A 30 -1.92 3.52 5.94
C ILE A 30 -1.13 3.15 7.17
N ASP A 31 -0.56 4.16 7.81
CA ASP A 31 0.18 3.95 9.04
C ASP A 31 -0.75 4.06 10.23
N HIS A 32 -0.18 3.99 11.43
CA HIS A 32 -0.99 4.00 12.64
C HIS A 32 -1.63 5.36 12.91
N LEU A 33 -1.20 6.37 12.19
CA LEU A 33 -1.78 7.70 12.32
C LEU A 33 -2.85 7.95 11.27
N GLY A 34 -3.05 7.01 10.36
CA GLY A 34 -4.04 7.17 9.31
C GLY A 34 -3.54 7.83 8.06
N ASN A 35 -2.23 8.04 7.93
CA ASN A 35 -1.68 8.64 6.74
C ASN A 35 -1.41 7.58 5.68
N ILE A 36 -1.67 7.92 4.43
CA ILE A 36 -1.41 7.00 3.33
C ILE A 36 0.08 6.99 3.05
N ILE A 37 0.69 5.82 3.17
CA ILE A 37 2.12 5.68 2.95
C ILE A 37 2.45 4.90 1.69
N GLY A 38 1.50 4.20 1.11
CA GLY A 38 1.77 3.43 -0.08
C GLY A 38 0.51 2.99 -0.78
N ILE A 39 0.67 2.50 -1.99
CA ILE A 39 -0.42 2.01 -2.80
C ILE A 39 -0.12 0.58 -3.18
N VAL A 40 -1.13 -0.28 -3.10
CA VAL A 40 -0.96 -1.68 -3.49
C VAL A 40 -0.88 -1.73 -5.01
N VAL A 41 0.23 -2.24 -5.52
CA VAL A 41 0.42 -2.42 -6.95
C VAL A 41 0.54 -3.90 -7.19
N GLU A 42 -0.54 -4.49 -7.66
CA GLU A 42 -0.56 -5.90 -7.87
C GLU A 42 -0.36 -6.18 -9.31
N GLU A 43 0.58 -7.03 -9.61
CA GLU A 43 0.77 -7.46 -10.96
C GLU A 43 0.53 -8.90 -11.04
N LYS A 44 -0.07 -9.32 -12.07
CA LYS A 44 -0.31 -10.72 -12.24
C LYS A 44 0.78 -11.42 -12.92
#